data_ccbcd91e4282f47bd1be5f598cdd4100
#
_entry.id   ccbcd91e4282f47bd1be5f598cdd4100
#
_cell.length_a   1.000
_cell.length_b   1.000
_cell.length_c   1.000
_cell.angle_alpha   90.00
_cell.angle_beta   90.00
_cell.angle_gamma   90.00
#
_symmetry.space_group_name_H-M   'P 1'
#
loop_
_entity.id
_entity.type
_entity.pdbx_description
1 polymer ?
#
loop_
_entity_poly.entity_id
_entity_poly.type
_entity_poly.pdbx_seq_one_letter_code
_entity_poly.pdbx_strand_id
1 'polypeptide(L)'
;MAAEVIKLYQDEDVEPLHNMTRYVAIDSNLLVSALADEMERRQKAEQAKKKAARAEASVKRRTTVGANGTVDPIRNKEDILKIAQYFYDKGQLRNAAMFIIGCNIGLRGKDFCAIKIGDIPENGVYRLKERKTGKYRTVVLNSFAMQCYRELVASIPNHTDETPLFISQKGENQSIKRGSFARILRNAGKDLNLPYKLGTHSMRKTFGYHLFMDNQQSPEILAYLQEMFGHTNSRVTLRYIGLEEEKRNKLYENLNYGFTLDDIKDKNITENEEK
;
A
#
# COMPACT_ATOMS: atom_id res chain seq x y z
N MET A 1 22.07 30.55 13.68
CA MET A 1 21.41 29.43 14.41
C MET A 1 21.90 29.22 15.86
N ALA A 2 22.90 29.93 16.33
CA ALA A 2 23.30 29.89 17.74
C ALA A 2 22.65 31.00 18.61
N ALA A 3 21.90 31.93 18.00
CA ALA A 3 21.30 33.07 18.71
C ALA A 3 19.83 32.84 19.14
N GLU A 4 19.18 31.75 18.67
CA GLU A 4 17.78 31.46 18.99
C GLU A 4 17.58 30.55 20.21
N VAL A 5 18.63 29.88 20.68
CA VAL A 5 18.54 29.00 21.86
C VAL A 5 18.62 29.78 23.18
N ILE A 6 19.09 31.04 23.16
CA ILE A 6 19.28 31.88 24.38
C ILE A 6 17.96 32.59 24.80
N LYS A 7 16.90 32.57 23.99
CA LYS A 7 15.66 33.31 24.27
C LYS A 7 14.58 32.56 25.03
N LEU A 8 14.84 31.31 25.43
CA LEU A 8 13.87 30.45 26.12
C LEU A 8 14.03 30.32 27.64
N TYR A 9 14.90 31.15 28.24
CA TYR A 9 15.09 31.20 29.70
C TYR A 9 15.12 32.63 30.22
N GLN A 10 14.08 33.40 29.95
CA GLN A 10 13.75 34.62 30.66
C GLN A 10 12.30 34.59 31.03
N ASP A 11 11.93 33.76 32.00
CA ASP A 11 10.74 33.93 32.79
C ASP A 11 11.19 34.30 34.22
N GLU A 12 10.79 35.49 34.60
CA GLU A 12 10.92 36.09 35.92
C GLU A 12 10.09 35.26 36.91
N ASP A 13 10.70 34.87 38.00
CA ASP A 13 10.21 34.66 39.37
C ASP A 13 10.95 33.51 40.06
N VAL A 14 12.24 33.72 40.37
CA VAL A 14 12.92 32.93 41.41
C VAL A 14 13.76 33.86 42.26
N GLU A 15 13.48 33.93 43.57
CA GLU A 15 14.23 34.62 44.59
C GLU A 15 15.74 34.27 44.60
N PRO A 16 16.63 35.20 45.01
CA PRO A 16 18.07 34.98 44.91
C PRO A 16 18.58 34.08 46.04
N LEU A 17 18.89 32.84 45.73
CA LEU A 17 19.75 32.01 46.59
C LEU A 17 21.21 32.44 46.47
N HIS A 18 21.69 33.09 47.48
CA HIS A 18 23.11 33.40 47.71
C HIS A 18 23.91 32.08 47.88
N ASN A 19 25.03 31.99 47.19
CA ASN A 19 26.13 31.04 47.30
C ASN A 19 25.98 29.70 46.54
N MET A 20 26.62 29.64 45.45
CA MET A 20 27.62 28.68 44.91
C MET A 20 27.56 28.60 43.40
N THR A 21 28.12 29.63 42.78
CA THR A 21 28.44 29.55 41.34
C THR A 21 29.71 28.70 41.16
N ARG A 22 29.56 27.38 41.11
CA ARG A 22 30.55 26.54 40.43
C ARG A 22 30.24 26.57 38.95
N TYR A 23 30.90 27.44 38.23
CA TYR A 23 30.99 27.30 36.79
C TYR A 23 31.77 26.02 36.49
N VAL A 24 31.12 24.95 36.16
CA VAL A 24 31.75 23.84 35.47
C VAL A 24 32.01 24.36 34.06
N ALA A 25 33.23 24.72 33.76
CA ALA A 25 33.66 24.99 32.39
C ALA A 25 33.49 23.68 31.61
N ILE A 26 32.37 23.56 30.90
CA ILE A 26 32.17 22.45 29.98
C ILE A 26 33.13 22.72 28.84
N ASP A 27 34.13 21.87 28.68
CA ASP A 27 35.02 21.91 27.53
C ASP A 27 34.16 21.78 26.26
N SER A 28 34.07 22.87 25.51
CA SER A 28 33.25 22.94 24.28
C SER A 28 33.66 21.87 23.28
N ASN A 29 34.90 21.42 23.27
CA ASN A 29 35.40 20.35 22.41
C ASN A 29 34.86 18.99 22.86
N LEU A 30 34.73 18.77 24.16
CA LEU A 30 34.13 17.53 24.71
C LEU A 30 32.65 17.45 24.40
N LEU A 31 31.94 18.58 24.47
CA LEU A 31 30.50 18.65 24.11
C LEU A 31 30.28 18.41 22.62
N VAL A 32 31.10 19.00 21.77
CA VAL A 32 31.05 18.81 20.30
C VAL A 32 31.36 17.36 19.94
N SER A 33 32.37 16.74 20.58
CA SER A 33 32.69 15.32 20.37
C SER A 33 31.55 14.41 20.81
N ALA A 34 30.95 14.65 21.98
CA ALA A 34 29.82 13.85 22.48
C ALA A 34 28.58 13.98 21.59
N LEU A 35 28.30 15.18 21.06
CA LEU A 35 27.22 15.41 20.10
C LEU A 35 27.49 14.71 18.75
N ALA A 36 28.74 14.72 18.28
CA ALA A 36 29.13 14.04 17.06
C ALA A 36 28.97 12.53 17.20
N ASP A 37 29.39 11.94 18.32
CA ASP A 37 29.24 10.52 18.63
C ASP A 37 27.77 10.12 18.73
N GLU A 38 26.94 10.94 19.35
CA GLU A 38 25.49 10.68 19.43
C GLU A 38 24.80 10.78 18.05
N MET A 39 25.19 11.74 17.22
CA MET A 39 24.68 11.83 15.84
C MET A 39 25.11 10.62 15.02
N GLU A 40 26.33 10.14 15.15
CA GLU A 40 26.79 8.94 14.46
C GLU A 40 26.04 7.69 14.94
N ARG A 41 25.82 7.55 16.25
CA ARG A 41 24.97 6.47 16.82
C ARG A 41 23.55 6.50 16.27
N ARG A 42 22.93 7.69 16.20
CA ARG A 42 21.57 7.85 15.62
C ARG A 42 21.55 7.50 14.13
N GLN A 43 22.54 7.93 13.37
CA GLN A 43 22.67 7.58 11.96
C GLN A 43 22.86 6.06 11.75
N LYS A 44 23.72 5.42 12.56
CA LYS A 44 23.91 3.97 12.53
C LYS A 44 22.64 3.21 12.91
N ALA A 45 21.91 3.69 13.94
CA ALA A 45 20.63 3.10 14.35
C ALA A 45 19.54 3.25 13.27
N GLU A 46 19.47 4.38 12.60
CA GLU A 46 18.53 4.61 11.50
C GLU A 46 18.88 3.76 10.27
N GLN A 47 20.16 3.64 9.94
CA GLN A 47 20.62 2.74 8.86
C GLN A 47 20.35 1.27 9.19
N ALA A 48 20.52 0.85 10.44
CA ALA A 48 20.20 -0.49 10.90
C ALA A 48 18.69 -0.75 10.80
N LYS A 49 17.83 0.20 11.22
CA LYS A 49 16.37 0.12 11.02
C LYS A 49 15.98 0.02 9.55
N LYS A 50 16.59 0.83 8.68
CA LYS A 50 16.37 0.77 7.22
C LYS A 50 16.84 -0.57 6.63
N LYS A 51 17.95 -1.12 7.12
CA LYS A 51 18.47 -2.43 6.69
C LYS A 51 17.60 -3.57 7.18
N ALA A 52 17.10 -3.52 8.42
CA ALA A 52 16.15 -4.50 8.97
C ALA A 52 14.82 -4.47 8.21
N ALA A 53 14.25 -3.28 7.97
CA ALA A 53 13.04 -3.10 7.18
C ALA A 53 13.20 -3.60 5.73
N ARG A 54 14.39 -3.40 5.12
CA ARG A 54 14.72 -3.97 3.79
C ARG A 54 14.85 -5.49 3.82
N ALA A 55 15.40 -6.07 4.88
CA ALA A 55 15.51 -7.51 5.06
C ALA A 55 14.12 -8.14 5.25
N GLU A 56 13.27 -7.53 6.07
CA GLU A 56 11.87 -7.94 6.28
C GLU A 56 11.05 -7.83 4.97
N ALA A 57 11.19 -6.74 4.24
CA ALA A 57 10.60 -6.57 2.92
C ALA A 57 11.14 -7.59 1.91
N SER A 58 12.41 -8.01 2.02
CA SER A 58 13.02 -9.04 1.18
C SER A 58 12.48 -10.44 1.50
N VAL A 59 12.22 -10.75 2.76
CA VAL A 59 11.56 -12.00 3.18
C VAL A 59 10.10 -12.01 2.72
N LYS A 60 9.36 -10.92 2.94
CA LYS A 60 8.01 -10.74 2.38
C LYS A 60 7.98 -10.84 0.85
N ARG A 61 9.04 -10.38 0.15
CA ARG A 61 9.18 -10.50 -1.31
C ARG A 61 9.25 -11.95 -1.80
N ARG A 62 9.85 -12.86 -1.05
CA ARG A 62 9.94 -14.30 -1.40
C ARG A 62 8.61 -15.03 -1.19
N THR A 63 7.79 -14.58 -0.24
CA THR A 63 6.50 -15.20 0.07
C THR A 63 5.32 -14.65 -0.74
N THR A 64 5.48 -13.49 -1.41
CA THR A 64 4.39 -12.80 -2.13
C THR A 64 4.54 -12.81 -3.65
N VAL A 65 5.60 -13.41 -4.21
CA VAL A 65 5.69 -13.60 -5.66
C VAL A 65 4.78 -14.77 -6.03
N GLY A 66 3.54 -14.44 -6.41
CA GLY A 66 2.62 -15.43 -6.99
C GLY A 66 3.31 -16.20 -8.10
N ALA A 67 3.34 -17.51 -7.99
CA ALA A 67 3.82 -18.39 -9.03
C ALA A 67 3.15 -17.98 -10.36
N ASN A 68 3.93 -17.74 -11.41
CA ASN A 68 3.50 -17.39 -12.78
C ASN A 68 3.30 -15.91 -13.13
N GLY A 69 4.04 -14.97 -12.51
CA GLY A 69 4.07 -13.58 -13.01
C GLY A 69 2.76 -12.79 -12.82
N THR A 70 1.84 -13.28 -11.99
CA THR A 70 0.62 -12.59 -11.62
C THR A 70 0.92 -11.45 -10.64
N VAL A 71 0.16 -10.35 -10.75
CA VAL A 71 0.23 -9.24 -9.79
C VAL A 71 -0.56 -9.57 -8.52
N ASP A 72 -0.15 -8.98 -7.39
CA ASP A 72 -0.79 -9.20 -6.09
C ASP A 72 -1.81 -8.10 -5.74
N PRO A 73 -2.75 -8.36 -4.82
CA PRO A 73 -3.52 -7.31 -4.18
C PRO A 73 -2.62 -6.44 -3.30
N ILE A 74 -2.95 -5.19 -3.14
CA ILE A 74 -2.34 -4.29 -2.15
C ILE A 74 -3.04 -4.54 -0.82
N ARG A 75 -2.37 -5.22 0.11
CA ARG A 75 -2.97 -5.64 1.39
C ARG A 75 -2.93 -4.54 2.43
N ASN A 76 -1.86 -3.73 2.44
CA ASN A 76 -1.73 -2.63 3.38
C ASN A 76 -2.41 -1.37 2.84
N LYS A 77 -3.36 -0.82 3.61
CA LYS A 77 -4.05 0.43 3.27
C LYS A 77 -3.09 1.63 3.19
N GLU A 78 -2.00 1.61 3.96
CA GLU A 78 -0.95 2.63 3.88
C GLU A 78 -0.24 2.64 2.52
N ASP A 79 -0.04 1.49 1.90
CA ASP A 79 0.55 1.42 0.56
C ASP A 79 -0.41 1.98 -0.50
N ILE A 80 -1.73 1.82 -0.31
CA ILE A 80 -2.73 2.46 -1.17
C ILE A 80 -2.58 3.98 -1.08
N LEU A 81 -2.49 4.51 0.14
CA LEU A 81 -2.28 5.95 0.36
C LEU A 81 -0.96 6.43 -0.28
N LYS A 82 0.15 5.71 -0.05
CA LYS A 82 1.47 6.05 -0.61
C LYS A 82 1.47 6.10 -2.13
N ILE A 83 0.78 5.16 -2.80
CA ILE A 83 0.69 5.13 -4.26
C ILE A 83 -0.15 6.30 -4.78
N ALA A 84 -1.28 6.60 -4.12
CA ALA A 84 -2.12 7.74 -4.48
C ALA A 84 -1.34 9.05 -4.34
N GLN A 85 -0.69 9.25 -3.18
CA GLN A 85 0.13 10.42 -2.88
C GLN A 85 1.28 10.59 -3.89
N TYR A 86 1.99 9.51 -4.24
CA TYR A 86 3.04 9.52 -5.25
C TYR A 86 2.59 10.13 -6.58
N PHE A 87 1.39 9.79 -7.05
CA PHE A 87 0.85 10.38 -8.27
C PHE A 87 0.43 11.83 -8.07
N TYR A 88 -0.14 12.15 -6.92
CA TYR A 88 -0.55 13.51 -6.57
C TYR A 88 0.65 14.47 -6.50
N ASP A 89 1.71 14.09 -5.79
CA ASP A 89 2.94 14.88 -5.63
C ASP A 89 3.65 15.13 -6.97
N LYS A 90 3.46 14.24 -7.94
CA LYS A 90 3.97 14.40 -9.32
C LYS A 90 3.04 15.18 -10.23
N GLY A 91 1.96 15.77 -9.73
CA GLY A 91 0.96 16.47 -10.53
C GLY A 91 0.21 15.56 -11.52
N GLN A 92 0.18 14.25 -11.27
CA GLN A 92 -0.42 13.25 -12.16
C GLN A 92 -1.85 12.91 -11.72
N LEU A 93 -2.72 13.90 -11.62
CA LEU A 93 -4.10 13.78 -11.13
C LEU A 93 -4.87 12.64 -11.80
N ARG A 94 -4.79 12.50 -13.13
CA ARG A 94 -5.42 11.39 -13.86
C ARG A 94 -4.96 10.03 -13.31
N ASN A 95 -3.67 9.85 -13.08
CA ASN A 95 -3.13 8.57 -12.61
C ASN A 95 -3.53 8.29 -11.16
N ALA A 96 -3.57 9.31 -10.30
CA ALA A 96 -4.09 9.24 -8.94
C ALA A 96 -5.56 8.81 -8.95
N ALA A 97 -6.42 9.51 -9.69
CA ALA A 97 -7.83 9.18 -9.82
C ALA A 97 -8.06 7.78 -10.39
N MET A 98 -7.33 7.39 -11.46
CA MET A 98 -7.39 6.02 -11.99
C MET A 98 -7.05 4.98 -10.94
N PHE A 99 -6.03 5.21 -10.14
CA PHE A 99 -5.63 4.26 -9.11
C PHE A 99 -6.69 4.15 -8.01
N ILE A 100 -7.13 5.28 -7.46
CA ILE A 100 -8.13 5.33 -6.39
C ILE A 100 -9.46 4.74 -6.84
N ILE A 101 -10.02 5.23 -7.95
CA ILE A 101 -11.30 4.74 -8.49
C ILE A 101 -11.19 3.24 -8.82
N GLY A 102 -10.09 2.81 -9.44
CA GLY A 102 -9.88 1.41 -9.78
C GLY A 102 -9.85 0.46 -8.58
N CYS A 103 -9.28 0.91 -7.44
CA CYS A 103 -9.31 0.17 -6.17
C CYS A 103 -10.69 0.14 -5.51
N ASN A 104 -11.57 1.11 -5.81
CA ASN A 104 -12.90 1.21 -5.22
C ASN A 104 -14.00 0.49 -6.01
N ILE A 105 -13.84 0.28 -7.31
CA ILE A 105 -14.91 -0.32 -8.15
C ILE A 105 -14.56 -1.70 -8.72
N GLY A 106 -13.30 -2.09 -8.71
CA GLY A 106 -12.84 -3.42 -9.04
C GLY A 106 -13.18 -3.90 -10.47
N LEU A 107 -13.26 -3.02 -11.47
CA LEU A 107 -13.55 -3.38 -12.85
C LEU A 107 -12.36 -4.07 -13.54
N ARG A 108 -12.63 -4.80 -14.62
CA ARG A 108 -11.55 -5.30 -15.50
C ARG A 108 -10.87 -4.13 -16.20
N GLY A 109 -9.54 -4.19 -16.31
CA GLY A 109 -8.75 -3.06 -16.82
C GLY A 109 -9.13 -2.59 -18.23
N LYS A 110 -9.73 -3.44 -19.08
CA LYS A 110 -10.23 -3.01 -20.40
C LYS A 110 -11.53 -2.19 -20.28
N ASP A 111 -12.44 -2.65 -19.41
CA ASP A 111 -13.71 -1.97 -19.16
C ASP A 111 -13.47 -0.66 -18.41
N PHE A 112 -12.58 -0.69 -17.42
CA PHE A 112 -12.18 0.47 -16.63
C PHE A 112 -11.58 1.60 -17.46
N CYS A 113 -10.59 1.29 -18.31
CA CYS A 113 -9.95 2.31 -19.16
C CYS A 113 -10.90 2.91 -20.21
N ALA A 114 -12.03 2.28 -20.49
CA ALA A 114 -12.96 2.72 -21.52
C ALA A 114 -14.13 3.56 -20.99
N ILE A 115 -14.14 3.86 -19.69
CA ILE A 115 -15.17 4.70 -19.05
C ILE A 115 -15.13 6.11 -19.67
N LYS A 116 -16.30 6.63 -20.02
CA LYS A 116 -16.52 8.02 -20.44
C LYS A 116 -17.05 8.84 -19.28
N ILE A 117 -16.94 10.14 -19.36
CA ILE A 117 -17.45 11.07 -18.33
C ILE A 117 -18.96 10.87 -18.13
N GLY A 118 -19.74 10.83 -19.21
CA GLY A 118 -21.19 10.64 -19.15
C GLY A 118 -21.66 9.25 -18.68
N ASP A 119 -20.77 8.26 -18.61
CA ASP A 119 -21.12 6.93 -18.09
C ASP A 119 -21.43 6.94 -16.58
N ILE A 120 -20.87 7.90 -15.83
CA ILE A 120 -20.98 8.00 -14.38
C ILE A 120 -21.95 9.11 -14.01
N PRO A 121 -23.19 8.80 -13.62
CA PRO A 121 -24.17 9.80 -13.21
C PRO A 121 -23.84 10.39 -11.83
N GLU A 122 -24.45 11.52 -11.49
CA GLU A 122 -24.25 12.26 -10.24
C GLU A 122 -24.41 11.40 -8.97
N ASN A 123 -25.32 10.42 -9.01
CA ASN A 123 -25.54 9.49 -7.89
C ASN A 123 -24.46 8.41 -7.76
N GLY A 124 -23.47 8.36 -8.67
CA GLY A 124 -22.38 7.40 -8.68
C GLY A 124 -22.77 5.97 -9.02
N VAL A 125 -24.01 5.70 -9.42
CA VAL A 125 -24.50 4.35 -9.77
C VAL A 125 -24.35 4.15 -11.27
N TYR A 126 -23.29 3.46 -11.66
CA TYR A 126 -22.88 3.24 -13.06
C TYR A 126 -23.24 1.84 -13.52
N ARG A 127 -24.02 1.73 -14.61
CA ARG A 127 -24.39 0.45 -15.23
C ARG A 127 -23.60 0.25 -16.54
N LEU A 128 -22.73 -0.75 -16.55
CA LEU A 128 -21.93 -1.06 -17.74
C LEU A 128 -22.24 -2.45 -18.31
N LYS A 129 -22.01 -2.59 -19.62
CA LYS A 129 -21.99 -3.89 -20.29
C LYS A 129 -20.53 -4.36 -20.38
N GLU A 130 -20.20 -5.44 -19.67
CA GLU A 130 -18.85 -6.02 -19.70
C GLU A 130 -18.49 -6.52 -21.10
N ARG A 131 -17.35 -6.07 -21.63
CA ARG A 131 -16.88 -6.43 -22.99
C ARG A 131 -16.59 -7.94 -23.15
N LYS A 132 -16.12 -8.59 -22.07
CA LYS A 132 -15.74 -10.02 -22.11
C LYS A 132 -16.93 -10.95 -22.05
N THR A 133 -17.96 -10.62 -21.28
CA THR A 133 -19.09 -11.52 -20.97
C THR A 133 -20.40 -11.09 -21.61
N GLY A 134 -20.48 -9.84 -22.07
CA GLY A 134 -21.71 -9.23 -22.57
C GLY A 134 -22.77 -8.96 -21.49
N LYS A 135 -22.51 -9.32 -20.23
CA LYS A 135 -23.43 -9.14 -19.11
C LYS A 135 -23.44 -7.70 -18.62
N TYR A 136 -24.59 -7.23 -18.17
CA TYR A 136 -24.69 -5.95 -17.48
C TYR A 136 -24.24 -6.09 -16.03
N ARG A 137 -23.52 -5.09 -15.56
CA ARG A 137 -23.07 -4.97 -14.17
C ARG A 137 -23.34 -3.57 -13.67
N THR A 138 -23.87 -3.47 -12.46
CA THR A 138 -23.98 -2.21 -11.73
C THR A 138 -22.74 -2.05 -10.87
N VAL A 139 -22.17 -0.86 -10.90
CA VAL A 139 -21.02 -0.43 -10.11
C VAL A 139 -21.40 0.81 -9.35
N VAL A 140 -21.02 0.90 -8.09
CA VAL A 140 -21.27 2.07 -7.26
C VAL A 140 -19.93 2.70 -6.89
N LEU A 141 -19.78 3.97 -7.22
CA LEU A 141 -18.68 4.78 -6.72
C LEU A 141 -19.07 5.30 -5.34
N ASN A 142 -18.30 4.95 -4.31
CA ASN A 142 -18.51 5.53 -2.98
C ASN A 142 -18.14 7.02 -2.98
N SER A 143 -18.42 7.71 -1.89
CA SER A 143 -18.20 9.16 -1.76
C SER A 143 -16.77 9.59 -2.10
N PHE A 144 -15.77 8.81 -1.67
CA PHE A 144 -14.36 9.09 -1.96
C PHE A 144 -14.02 8.91 -3.43
N ALA A 145 -14.47 7.83 -4.07
CA ALA A 145 -14.27 7.63 -5.51
C ALA A 145 -15.00 8.69 -6.34
N MET A 146 -16.19 9.12 -5.91
CA MET A 146 -16.92 10.22 -6.54
C MET A 146 -16.22 11.56 -6.40
N GLN A 147 -15.60 11.84 -5.26
CA GLN A 147 -14.79 13.06 -5.09
C GLN A 147 -13.62 13.06 -6.09
N CYS A 148 -12.87 11.95 -6.18
CA CYS A 148 -11.77 11.81 -7.14
C CYS A 148 -12.25 11.92 -8.61
N TYR A 149 -13.43 11.38 -8.90
CA TYR A 149 -14.05 11.52 -10.22
C TYR A 149 -14.33 12.98 -10.54
N ARG A 150 -15.02 13.71 -9.66
CA ARG A 150 -15.38 15.14 -9.88
C ARG A 150 -14.13 16.01 -10.04
N GLU A 151 -13.12 15.79 -9.21
CA GLU A 151 -11.85 16.53 -9.31
C GLU A 151 -11.15 16.27 -10.64
N LEU A 152 -11.12 15.01 -11.10
CA LEU A 152 -10.55 14.68 -12.41
C LEU A 152 -11.36 15.33 -13.53
N VAL A 153 -12.69 15.24 -13.53
CA VAL A 153 -13.56 15.86 -14.56
C VAL A 153 -13.35 17.37 -14.62
N ALA A 154 -13.32 18.04 -13.47
CA ALA A 154 -13.09 19.48 -13.37
C ALA A 154 -11.72 19.91 -13.97
N SER A 155 -10.74 19.01 -14.00
CA SER A 155 -9.42 19.27 -14.60
C SER A 155 -9.37 19.09 -16.12
N ILE A 156 -10.44 18.60 -16.75
CA ILE A 156 -10.52 18.34 -18.19
C ILE A 156 -11.30 19.49 -18.86
N PRO A 157 -10.65 20.39 -19.58
CA PRO A 157 -11.33 21.50 -20.24
C PRO A 157 -12.19 20.99 -21.41
N ASN A 158 -13.31 21.67 -21.68
CA ASN A 158 -14.17 21.42 -22.83
C ASN A 158 -14.63 19.95 -22.98
N HIS A 159 -14.81 19.23 -21.86
CA HIS A 159 -15.28 17.86 -21.90
C HIS A 159 -16.77 17.76 -22.24
N THR A 160 -17.15 16.63 -22.79
CA THR A 160 -18.54 16.22 -23.04
C THR A 160 -18.77 14.85 -22.42
N ASP A 161 -20.01 14.37 -22.42
CA ASP A 161 -20.35 13.02 -21.95
C ASP A 161 -19.58 11.91 -22.68
N GLU A 162 -19.24 12.14 -23.96
CA GLU A 162 -18.48 11.21 -24.79
C GLU A 162 -16.97 11.25 -24.55
N THR A 163 -16.50 12.24 -23.81
CA THR A 163 -15.07 12.38 -23.49
C THR A 163 -14.60 11.19 -22.62
N PRO A 164 -13.49 10.51 -22.97
CA PRO A 164 -12.94 9.48 -22.11
C PRO A 164 -12.55 10.05 -20.75
N LEU A 165 -12.98 9.39 -19.66
CA LEU A 165 -12.63 9.84 -18.31
C LEU A 165 -11.10 9.83 -18.09
N PHE A 166 -10.42 8.84 -18.66
CA PHE A 166 -8.97 8.67 -18.53
C PHE A 166 -8.26 8.94 -19.86
N ILE A 167 -8.10 10.21 -20.17
CA ILE A 167 -7.51 10.66 -21.43
C ILE A 167 -6.04 10.25 -21.53
N SER A 168 -5.66 9.74 -22.70
CA SER A 168 -4.26 9.41 -23.02
C SER A 168 -3.45 10.70 -23.25
N GLN A 169 -2.18 10.70 -22.87
CA GLN A 169 -1.25 11.77 -23.26
C GLN A 169 -0.82 11.69 -24.75
N LYS A 170 -1.20 10.60 -25.43
CA LYS A 170 -0.89 10.38 -26.85
C LYS A 170 -2.19 10.34 -27.64
N GLY A 171 -2.33 11.23 -28.60
CA GLY A 171 -3.52 11.38 -29.44
C GLY A 171 -4.62 12.22 -28.76
N GLU A 172 -5.45 12.86 -29.57
CA GLU A 172 -6.54 13.70 -29.10
C GLU A 172 -7.72 12.85 -28.62
N ASN A 173 -8.24 13.14 -27.45
CA ASN A 173 -9.44 12.55 -26.86
C ASN A 173 -9.52 11.00 -26.89
N GLN A 174 -8.38 10.33 -26.76
CA GLN A 174 -8.35 8.86 -26.70
C GLN A 174 -8.21 8.36 -25.26
N SER A 175 -8.91 7.30 -24.93
CA SER A 175 -8.72 6.59 -23.67
C SER A 175 -7.30 6.04 -23.53
N ILE A 176 -6.75 6.10 -22.32
CA ILE A 176 -5.48 5.44 -22.03
C ILE A 176 -5.60 3.92 -22.26
N LYS A 177 -4.63 3.33 -22.94
CA LYS A 177 -4.60 1.87 -23.15
C LYS A 177 -4.23 1.16 -21.83
N ARG A 178 -4.89 0.03 -21.55
CA ARG A 178 -4.62 -0.80 -20.37
C ARG A 178 -3.12 -1.09 -20.17
N GLY A 179 -2.39 -1.37 -21.24
CA GLY A 179 -0.95 -1.65 -21.20
C GLY A 179 -0.11 -0.44 -20.75
N SER A 180 -0.51 0.78 -21.17
CA SER A 180 0.14 2.03 -20.76
C SER A 180 -0.10 2.29 -19.27
N PHE A 181 -1.33 2.11 -18.80
CA PHE A 181 -1.63 2.26 -17.38
C PHE A 181 -0.92 1.19 -16.51
N ALA A 182 -0.88 -0.07 -16.97
CA ALA A 182 -0.11 -1.12 -16.29
C ALA A 182 1.39 -0.76 -16.16
N ARG A 183 1.97 -0.08 -17.16
CA ARG A 183 3.35 0.40 -17.11
C ARG A 183 3.52 1.53 -16.09
N ILE A 184 2.58 2.46 -16.03
CA ILE A 184 2.57 3.56 -15.04
C ILE A 184 2.55 2.98 -13.62
N LEU A 185 1.66 2.03 -13.35
CA LEU A 185 1.59 1.36 -12.04
C LEU A 185 2.87 0.61 -11.69
N ARG A 186 3.47 -0.12 -12.64
CA ARG A 186 4.74 -0.81 -12.41
C ARG A 186 5.88 0.14 -12.07
N ASN A 187 5.93 1.29 -12.73
CA ASN A 187 6.94 2.31 -12.46
C ASN A 187 6.74 2.91 -11.07
N ALA A 188 5.51 3.28 -10.70
CA ALA A 188 5.19 3.73 -9.34
C ALA A 188 5.60 2.71 -8.27
N GLY A 189 5.29 1.43 -8.48
CA GLY A 189 5.70 0.36 -7.56
C GLY A 189 7.22 0.22 -7.42
N LYS A 190 7.97 0.45 -8.50
CA LYS A 190 9.45 0.46 -8.47
C LYS A 190 9.99 1.69 -7.72
N ASP A 191 9.49 2.87 -8.06
CA ASP A 191 9.93 4.15 -7.47
C ASP A 191 9.66 4.17 -5.94
N LEU A 192 8.55 3.59 -5.51
CA LEU A 192 8.18 3.43 -4.12
C LEU A 192 8.84 2.23 -3.41
N ASN A 193 9.66 1.43 -4.13
CA ASN A 193 10.29 0.21 -3.62
C ASN A 193 9.28 -0.77 -2.99
N LEU A 194 8.10 -0.90 -3.58
CA LEU A 194 7.08 -1.82 -3.06
C LEU A 194 7.56 -3.29 -3.17
N PRO A 195 7.26 -4.14 -2.18
CA PRO A 195 7.72 -5.54 -2.15
C PRO A 195 7.00 -6.44 -3.15
N TYR A 196 6.03 -5.92 -3.89
CA TYR A 196 5.18 -6.66 -4.84
C TYR A 196 5.03 -5.90 -6.16
N LYS A 197 4.59 -6.63 -7.20
CA LYS A 197 4.39 -6.06 -8.55
C LYS A 197 3.00 -5.45 -8.68
N LEU A 198 2.94 -4.19 -9.15
CA LEU A 198 1.70 -3.51 -9.48
C LEU A 198 1.33 -3.69 -10.96
N GLY A 199 0.03 -3.73 -11.22
CA GLY A 199 -0.55 -3.69 -12.55
C GLY A 199 -2.06 -3.45 -12.47
N THR A 200 -2.75 -3.38 -13.61
CA THR A 200 -4.19 -3.08 -13.64
C THR A 200 -5.04 -4.11 -12.89
N HIS A 201 -4.58 -5.36 -12.79
CA HIS A 201 -5.26 -6.38 -12.00
C HIS A 201 -5.02 -6.25 -10.50
N SER A 202 -3.97 -5.56 -10.05
CA SER A 202 -3.75 -5.29 -8.63
C SER A 202 -4.91 -4.51 -8.02
N MET A 203 -5.40 -3.47 -8.71
CA MET A 203 -6.54 -2.68 -8.21
C MET A 203 -7.78 -3.53 -8.02
N ARG A 204 -8.12 -4.38 -9.00
CA ARG A 204 -9.29 -5.26 -8.91
C ARG A 204 -9.12 -6.34 -7.83
N LYS A 205 -7.90 -6.85 -7.63
CA LYS A 205 -7.59 -7.77 -6.54
C LYS A 205 -7.64 -7.06 -5.18
N THR A 206 -7.14 -5.82 -5.11
CA THR A 206 -7.19 -4.96 -3.91
C THR A 206 -8.63 -4.68 -3.49
N PHE A 207 -9.50 -4.31 -4.44
CA PHE A 207 -10.93 -4.16 -4.19
C PHE A 207 -11.53 -5.41 -3.55
N GLY A 208 -11.32 -6.58 -4.17
CA GLY A 208 -11.89 -7.83 -3.64
C GLY A 208 -11.28 -8.25 -2.31
N TYR A 209 -9.99 -8.04 -2.12
CA TYR A 209 -9.30 -8.35 -0.87
C TYR A 209 -9.87 -7.53 0.29
N HIS A 210 -9.93 -6.20 0.16
CA HIS A 210 -10.43 -5.34 1.23
C HIS A 210 -11.94 -5.51 1.45
N LEU A 211 -12.73 -5.64 0.38
CA LEU A 211 -14.16 -5.91 0.54
C LEU A 211 -14.41 -7.19 1.35
N PHE A 212 -13.62 -8.24 1.14
CA PHE A 212 -13.76 -9.48 1.89
C PHE A 212 -13.22 -9.37 3.32
N MET A 213 -12.06 -8.74 3.52
CA MET A 213 -11.43 -8.60 4.84
C MET A 213 -12.21 -7.65 5.75
N ASP A 214 -12.65 -6.51 5.23
CA ASP A 214 -13.37 -5.50 6.00
C ASP A 214 -14.80 -5.96 6.40
N ASN A 215 -15.33 -6.99 5.72
CA ASN A 215 -16.61 -7.63 6.05
C ASN A 215 -16.44 -9.00 6.73
N GLN A 216 -15.48 -9.13 7.62
CA GLN A 216 -15.25 -10.29 8.49
C GLN A 216 -15.08 -11.62 7.75
N GLN A 217 -14.63 -11.58 6.50
CA GLN A 217 -14.46 -12.76 5.64
C GLN A 217 -15.75 -13.58 5.46
N SER A 218 -16.90 -12.92 5.46
CA SER A 218 -18.22 -13.54 5.36
C SER A 218 -18.35 -14.39 4.08
N PRO A 219 -18.94 -15.60 4.19
CA PRO A 219 -19.29 -16.43 3.01
C PRO A 219 -20.20 -15.71 2.01
N GLU A 220 -21.09 -14.85 2.47
CA GLU A 220 -21.98 -14.06 1.64
C GLU A 220 -21.20 -13.06 0.78
N ILE A 221 -20.26 -12.32 1.37
CA ILE A 221 -19.38 -11.41 0.62
C ILE A 221 -18.53 -12.18 -0.39
N LEU A 222 -18.08 -13.39 -0.05
CA LEU A 222 -17.34 -14.23 -0.98
C LEU A 222 -18.21 -14.64 -2.18
N ALA A 223 -19.49 -14.93 -1.97
CA ALA A 223 -20.44 -15.24 -3.04
C ALA A 223 -20.68 -14.03 -3.95
N TYR A 224 -20.87 -12.82 -3.39
CA TYR A 224 -20.95 -11.58 -4.16
C TYR A 224 -19.68 -11.32 -4.96
N LEU A 225 -18.50 -11.49 -4.38
CA LEU A 225 -17.23 -11.33 -5.09
C LEU A 225 -17.08 -12.35 -6.23
N GLN A 226 -17.51 -13.60 -6.01
CA GLN A 226 -17.51 -14.63 -7.04
C GLN A 226 -18.35 -14.21 -8.23
N GLU A 227 -19.57 -13.73 -7.99
CA GLU A 227 -20.47 -13.22 -9.01
C GLU A 227 -19.89 -12.00 -9.72
N MET A 228 -19.45 -10.97 -8.96
CA MET A 228 -18.85 -9.73 -9.48
C MET A 228 -17.62 -10.00 -10.34
N PHE A 229 -16.84 -11.00 -10.03
CA PHE A 229 -15.64 -11.35 -10.81
C PHE A 229 -15.94 -12.34 -11.94
N GLY A 230 -17.12 -12.97 -11.93
CA GLY A 230 -17.51 -13.99 -12.88
C GLY A 230 -16.67 -15.25 -12.74
N HIS A 231 -16.37 -15.66 -11.51
CA HIS A 231 -15.61 -16.86 -11.20
C HIS A 231 -16.53 -18.08 -11.07
N THR A 232 -16.04 -19.26 -11.42
CA THR A 232 -16.82 -20.51 -11.41
C THR A 232 -17.08 -21.04 -10.00
N ASN A 233 -16.22 -20.72 -9.04
CA ASN A 233 -16.40 -21.12 -7.65
C ASN A 233 -15.63 -20.17 -6.69
N SER A 234 -15.94 -20.27 -5.41
CA SER A 234 -15.37 -19.45 -4.34
C SER A 234 -13.86 -19.64 -4.17
N ARG A 235 -13.35 -20.85 -4.41
CA ARG A 235 -11.89 -21.12 -4.31
C ARG A 235 -11.11 -20.33 -5.37
N VAL A 236 -11.65 -20.17 -6.59
CA VAL A 236 -11.06 -19.31 -7.62
C VAL A 236 -11.03 -17.86 -7.16
N THR A 237 -12.09 -17.42 -6.49
CA THR A 237 -12.16 -16.04 -5.93
C THR A 237 -11.11 -15.83 -4.84
N LEU A 238 -11.02 -16.75 -3.87
CA LEU A 238 -10.01 -16.69 -2.79
C LEU A 238 -8.58 -16.67 -3.35
N ARG A 239 -8.29 -17.53 -4.33
CA ARG A 239 -7.00 -17.53 -5.02
C ARG A 239 -6.76 -16.21 -5.74
N TYR A 240 -7.76 -15.67 -6.43
CA TYR A 240 -7.66 -14.43 -7.19
C TYR A 240 -7.31 -13.24 -6.29
N ILE A 241 -7.94 -13.13 -5.12
CA ILE A 241 -7.66 -12.07 -4.13
C ILE A 241 -6.45 -12.37 -3.23
N GLY A 242 -5.74 -13.48 -3.46
CA GLY A 242 -4.48 -13.81 -2.79
C GLY A 242 -4.59 -14.43 -1.41
N LEU A 243 -5.79 -14.88 -0.98
CA LEU A 243 -6.01 -15.44 0.35
C LEU A 243 -5.77 -16.95 0.43
N GLU A 244 -5.87 -17.71 -0.67
CA GLU A 244 -5.61 -19.16 -0.65
C GLU A 244 -4.15 -19.46 -0.29
N GLU A 245 -3.22 -18.67 -0.84
CA GLU A 245 -1.79 -18.82 -0.55
C GLU A 245 -1.46 -18.39 0.88
N GLU A 246 -2.04 -17.29 1.34
CA GLU A 246 -1.86 -16.82 2.72
C GLU A 246 -2.37 -17.83 3.76
N LYS A 247 -3.58 -18.40 3.54
CA LYS A 247 -4.12 -19.44 4.43
C LYS A 247 -3.23 -20.69 4.45
N ARG A 248 -2.72 -21.08 3.30
CA ARG A 248 -1.80 -22.24 3.20
C ARG A 248 -0.51 -21.98 3.96
N ASN A 249 0.11 -20.80 3.79
CA ASN A 249 1.34 -20.46 4.50
C ASN A 249 1.15 -20.48 6.00
N LYS A 250 0.04 -19.92 6.51
CA LYS A 250 -0.31 -20.01 7.95
C LYS A 250 -0.46 -21.45 8.45
N LEU A 251 -0.97 -22.37 7.63
CA LEU A 251 -1.05 -23.78 8.01
C LEU A 251 0.35 -24.40 8.20
N TYR A 252 1.32 -24.06 7.34
CA TYR A 252 2.70 -24.52 7.50
C TYR A 252 3.39 -23.85 8.69
N GLU A 253 3.20 -22.55 8.89
CA GLU A 253 3.77 -21.78 10.00
C GLU A 253 3.27 -22.28 11.37
N ASN A 254 2.01 -22.73 11.43
CA ASN A 254 1.38 -23.23 12.65
C ASN A 254 1.59 -24.72 12.87
N LEU A 255 2.26 -25.42 11.95
CA LEU A 255 2.56 -26.84 12.12
C LEU A 255 3.59 -27.01 13.26
N ASN A 256 3.14 -27.62 14.35
CA ASN A 256 3.95 -27.89 15.52
C ASN A 256 3.74 -29.35 15.97
N TYR A 257 4.81 -30.07 16.15
CA TYR A 257 4.79 -31.47 16.58
C TYR A 257 4.90 -31.61 18.09
N GLY A 258 4.90 -30.51 18.87
CA GLY A 258 4.98 -30.50 20.32
C GLY A 258 6.38 -30.72 20.89
N PHE A 259 7.42 -30.68 20.05
CA PHE A 259 8.83 -30.77 20.47
C PHE A 259 9.69 -29.80 19.68
N THR A 260 10.81 -29.41 20.22
CA THR A 260 11.80 -28.49 19.67
C THR A 260 13.10 -29.19 19.32
N LEU A 261 14.02 -28.49 18.66
CA LEU A 261 15.36 -29.00 18.41
C LEU A 261 16.16 -29.23 19.71
N ASP A 262 15.87 -28.43 20.75
CA ASP A 262 16.53 -28.55 22.04
C ASP A 262 16.06 -29.81 22.78
N ASP A 263 14.77 -30.15 22.70
CA ASP A 263 14.26 -31.43 23.25
C ASP A 263 14.94 -32.66 22.61
N ILE A 264 15.38 -32.57 21.34
CA ILE A 264 16.10 -33.65 20.67
C ILE A 264 17.55 -33.70 21.14
N LYS A 265 18.20 -32.56 21.35
CA LYS A 265 19.59 -32.48 21.81
C LYS A 265 19.73 -32.95 23.23
N ASP A 266 18.81 -32.56 24.12
CA ASP A 266 18.83 -32.95 25.52
C ASP A 266 18.70 -34.49 25.72
N LYS A 267 17.88 -35.17 24.91
CA LYS A 267 17.79 -36.63 24.92
C LYS A 267 19.11 -37.34 24.54
N ASN A 268 19.88 -36.75 23.60
CA ASN A 268 21.19 -37.30 23.21
C ASN A 268 22.26 -37.11 24.28
N ILE A 269 22.09 -36.16 25.22
CA ILE A 269 23.05 -35.93 26.31
C ILE A 269 22.81 -37.01 27.41
N THR A 270 21.56 -37.31 27.73
CA THR A 270 21.21 -38.31 28.76
C THR A 270 21.58 -39.74 28.37
N GLU A 271 21.49 -40.12 27.09
CA GLU A 271 21.92 -41.45 26.60
C GLU A 271 23.44 -41.65 26.58
N ASN A 272 24.21 -40.55 26.52
CA ASN A 272 25.68 -40.62 26.55
C ASN A 272 26.30 -40.55 27.95
N GLU A 273 25.52 -40.18 28.99
CA GLU A 273 25.96 -40.18 30.37
C GLU A 273 25.71 -41.55 31.09
N GLU A 274 24.87 -42.42 30.49
CA GLU A 274 24.59 -43.77 31.02
C GLU A 274 25.46 -44.91 30.42
N LYS A 275 26.48 -44.58 29.60
CA LYS A 275 27.47 -45.50 29.05
C LYS A 275 28.87 -45.24 29.62
#